data_c55381c70c17ee9f3b9caa01a10cbdeb
#
_entry.id   c55381c70c17ee9f3b9caa01a10cbdeb
#
_cell.length_a   1.000
_cell.length_b   1.000
_cell.length_c   1.000
_cell.angle_alpha   90.00
_cell.angle_beta   90.00
_cell.angle_gamma   90.00
#
_symmetry.space_group_name_H-M   'P 1'
#
loop_
_entity.id
_entity.type
_entity.pdbx_description
1 polymer ?
#
loop_
_entity_poly.entity_id
_entity_poly.type
_entity_poly.pdbx_seq_one_letter_code
_entity_poly.pdbx_strand_id
1 'polypeptide(L)'
;MSKATKAKTGRPSDYLPEVAADICSLLADGESLRKVCDRPGMPNKATVFRWLAQHEEFRDQYAKATETRADAIFEDMFDIADNVAEEAAAVGKARLRIDTRKWALARMNPKKYGDKVSQEIDHKSSDGTMTPKPTIIQLLPVEPKT
;
A
#
# COMPACT_ATOMS: atom_id res chain seq x y z
N MET A 1 -40.19 25.54 18.11
CA MET A 1 -39.11 25.35 19.13
C MET A 1 -38.10 24.34 18.59
N SER A 2 -37.01 24.86 18.07
CA SER A 2 -35.93 24.02 17.52
C SER A 2 -35.17 23.35 18.67
N LYS A 3 -35.19 22.00 18.71
CA LYS A 3 -34.31 21.21 19.59
C LYS A 3 -32.87 21.39 19.11
N ALA A 4 -32.09 22.20 19.82
CA ALA A 4 -30.66 22.24 19.67
C ALA A 4 -30.10 20.86 20.03
N THR A 5 -29.63 20.14 19.03
CA THR A 5 -28.85 18.89 19.20
C THR A 5 -27.55 19.26 19.90
N LYS A 6 -27.45 18.90 21.18
CA LYS A 6 -26.23 19.02 21.99
C LYS A 6 -25.11 18.27 21.25
N ALA A 7 -24.10 19.00 20.78
CA ALA A 7 -22.89 18.39 20.25
C ALA A 7 -22.30 17.44 21.30
N LYS A 8 -22.22 16.14 20.99
CA LYS A 8 -21.56 15.13 21.83
C LYS A 8 -20.06 15.49 21.87
N THR A 9 -19.63 16.12 22.95
CA THR A 9 -18.24 16.43 23.26
C THR A 9 -17.56 15.10 23.66
N GLY A 10 -17.07 14.33 22.70
CA GLY A 10 -16.40 13.06 22.95
C GLY A 10 -15.99 12.39 21.66
N ARG A 11 -15.02 11.46 21.74
CA ARG A 11 -14.61 10.63 20.59
C ARG A 11 -15.82 9.85 20.06
N PRO A 12 -16.11 9.90 18.74
CA PRO A 12 -17.26 9.17 18.19
C PRO A 12 -17.10 7.66 18.39
N SER A 13 -18.11 7.04 18.98
CA SER A 13 -18.20 5.57 19.10
C SER A 13 -19.13 4.98 18.05
N ASP A 14 -20.13 5.74 17.61
CA ASP A 14 -21.09 5.37 16.58
C ASP A 14 -20.50 5.66 15.20
N TYR A 15 -20.85 4.85 14.21
CA TYR A 15 -20.39 5.06 12.84
C TYR A 15 -20.96 6.34 12.26
N LEU A 16 -20.07 7.21 11.80
CA LEU A 16 -20.38 8.45 11.13
C LEU A 16 -19.70 8.43 9.75
N PRO A 17 -20.47 8.38 8.65
CA PRO A 17 -19.91 8.34 7.29
C PRO A 17 -18.97 9.51 6.98
N GLU A 18 -19.27 10.69 7.50
CA GLU A 18 -18.44 11.90 7.35
C GLU A 18 -17.07 11.73 7.98
N VAL A 19 -17.02 11.21 9.21
CA VAL A 19 -15.76 10.93 9.91
C VAL A 19 -14.98 9.81 9.22
N ALA A 20 -15.67 8.81 8.69
CA ALA A 20 -15.06 7.74 7.91
C ALA A 20 -14.41 8.28 6.62
N ALA A 21 -15.08 9.19 5.92
CA ALA A 21 -14.53 9.88 4.74
C ALA A 21 -13.32 10.74 5.09
N ASP A 22 -13.35 11.49 6.20
CA ASP A 22 -12.22 12.29 6.68
C ASP A 22 -11.01 11.41 7.01
N ILE A 23 -11.22 10.25 7.66
CA ILE A 23 -10.16 9.28 7.92
C ILE A 23 -9.52 8.82 6.61
N CYS A 24 -10.32 8.46 5.60
CA CYS A 24 -9.83 8.02 4.30
C CYS A 24 -9.05 9.12 3.57
N SER A 25 -9.52 10.36 3.62
CA SER A 25 -8.83 11.52 3.03
C SER A 25 -7.45 11.73 3.66
N LEU A 26 -7.37 11.79 4.97
CA LEU A 26 -6.11 11.99 5.69
C LEU A 26 -5.11 10.84 5.49
N LEU A 27 -5.60 9.60 5.36
CA LEU A 27 -4.77 8.46 5.01
C LEU A 27 -4.22 8.59 3.58
N ALA A 28 -5.07 8.98 2.62
CA ALA A 28 -4.67 9.19 1.23
C ALA A 28 -3.59 10.28 1.10
N ASP A 29 -3.63 11.30 1.95
CA ASP A 29 -2.62 12.37 2.04
C ASP A 29 -1.28 11.90 2.66
N GLY A 30 -1.15 10.63 3.00
CA GLY A 30 0.10 10.04 3.50
C GLY A 30 0.15 9.86 5.02
N GLU A 31 -0.84 10.33 5.79
CA GLU A 31 -0.82 10.21 7.24
C GLU A 31 -0.98 8.78 7.73
N SER A 32 -0.40 8.47 8.88
CA SER A 32 -0.64 7.17 9.52
C SER A 32 -1.98 7.16 10.26
N LEU A 33 -2.65 6.01 10.30
CA LEU A 33 -3.88 5.85 11.07
C LEU A 33 -3.72 6.30 12.54
N ARG A 34 -2.54 6.09 13.12
CA ARG A 34 -2.25 6.55 14.48
C ARG A 34 -2.35 8.08 14.58
N LYS A 35 -1.69 8.81 13.67
CA LYS A 35 -1.75 10.28 13.62
C LYS A 35 -3.19 10.78 13.43
N VAL A 36 -3.94 10.15 12.53
CA VAL A 36 -5.35 10.50 12.28
C VAL A 36 -6.18 10.32 13.55
N CYS A 37 -6.03 9.18 14.23
CA CYS A 37 -6.78 8.89 15.46
C CYS A 37 -6.37 9.77 16.67
N ASP A 38 -5.18 10.34 16.65
CA ASP A 38 -4.70 11.26 17.71
C ASP A 38 -5.28 12.68 17.57
N ARG A 39 -5.94 12.99 16.45
CA ARG A 39 -6.59 14.28 16.23
C ARG A 39 -7.84 14.44 17.08
N PRO A 40 -8.15 15.68 17.54
CA PRO A 40 -9.40 15.96 18.24
C PRO A 40 -10.61 15.59 17.38
N GLY A 41 -11.61 14.96 17.99
CA GLY A 41 -12.86 14.57 17.30
C GLY A 41 -12.78 13.28 16.49
N MET A 42 -11.59 12.68 16.33
CA MET A 42 -11.43 11.41 15.64
C MET A 42 -11.65 10.20 16.56
N PRO A 43 -12.19 9.09 16.04
CA PRO A 43 -12.33 7.84 16.81
C PRO A 43 -10.96 7.24 17.12
N ASN A 44 -10.90 6.39 18.15
CA ASN A 44 -9.70 5.62 18.41
C ASN A 44 -9.53 4.48 17.39
N LYS A 45 -8.31 3.92 17.30
CA LYS A 45 -7.99 2.83 16.36
C LYS A 45 -8.91 1.62 16.50
N ALA A 46 -9.27 1.23 17.72
CA ALA A 46 -10.15 0.09 17.94
C ALA A 46 -11.57 0.34 17.37
N THR A 47 -12.06 1.57 17.47
CA THR A 47 -13.33 1.98 16.86
C THR A 47 -13.25 1.94 15.33
N VAL A 48 -12.15 2.43 14.73
CA VAL A 48 -11.95 2.36 13.27
C VAL A 48 -11.94 0.92 12.79
N PHE A 49 -11.23 0.01 13.47
CA PHE A 49 -11.21 -1.41 13.10
C PHE A 49 -12.59 -2.08 13.25
N ARG A 50 -13.36 -1.71 14.27
CA ARG A 50 -14.74 -2.19 14.43
C ARG A 50 -15.61 -1.70 13.26
N TRP A 51 -15.48 -0.45 12.84
CA TRP A 51 -16.20 0.10 11.70
C TRP A 51 -15.82 -0.60 10.40
N LEU A 52 -14.53 -0.87 10.17
CA LEU A 52 -14.05 -1.64 9.01
C LEU A 52 -14.65 -3.06 8.98
N ALA A 53 -14.86 -3.70 10.13
CA ALA A 53 -15.49 -5.00 10.20
C ALA A 53 -17.00 -4.96 9.90
N GLN A 54 -17.68 -3.87 10.25
CA GLN A 54 -19.14 -3.74 10.19
C GLN A 54 -19.66 -3.06 8.92
N HIS A 55 -18.87 -2.18 8.28
CA HIS A 55 -19.26 -1.36 7.14
C HIS A 55 -18.42 -1.67 5.91
N GLU A 56 -19.01 -2.33 4.92
CA GLU A 56 -18.34 -2.73 3.68
C GLU A 56 -17.88 -1.51 2.87
N GLU A 57 -18.74 -0.52 2.71
CA GLU A 57 -18.42 0.71 1.99
C GLU A 57 -17.19 1.42 2.57
N PHE A 58 -17.10 1.52 3.89
CA PHE A 58 -15.93 2.11 4.55
C PHE A 58 -14.67 1.26 4.34
N ARG A 59 -14.80 -0.05 4.36
CA ARG A 59 -13.70 -0.99 4.08
C ARG A 59 -13.12 -0.78 2.69
N ASP A 60 -13.98 -0.61 1.68
CA ASP A 60 -13.57 -0.38 0.29
C ASP A 60 -12.90 0.99 0.12
N GLN A 61 -13.47 2.03 0.71
CA GLN A 61 -12.86 3.37 0.74
C GLN A 61 -11.52 3.39 1.45
N TYR A 62 -11.40 2.69 2.57
CA TYR A 62 -10.18 2.57 3.35
C TYR A 62 -9.07 1.82 2.56
N ALA A 63 -9.41 0.74 1.87
CA ALA A 63 -8.46 0.01 1.03
C ALA A 63 -7.91 0.92 -0.08
N LYS A 64 -8.78 1.65 -0.78
CA LYS A 64 -8.38 2.62 -1.81
C LYS A 64 -7.53 3.75 -1.25
N ALA A 65 -7.89 4.30 -0.09
CA ALA A 65 -7.11 5.33 0.59
C ALA A 65 -5.71 4.82 0.97
N THR A 66 -5.59 3.56 1.37
CA THR A 66 -4.29 2.94 1.70
C THR A 66 -3.41 2.76 0.46
N GLU A 67 -3.99 2.44 -0.70
CA GLU A 67 -3.26 2.40 -1.97
C GLU A 67 -2.74 3.78 -2.37
N THR A 68 -3.61 4.80 -2.33
CA THR A 68 -3.25 6.19 -2.62
C THR A 68 -2.19 6.72 -1.65
N ARG A 69 -2.25 6.30 -0.38
CA ARG A 69 -1.24 6.65 0.62
C ARG A 69 0.16 6.19 0.23
N ALA A 70 0.30 5.03 -0.39
CA ALA A 70 1.61 4.56 -0.86
C ALA A 70 2.21 5.52 -1.89
N ASP A 71 1.39 6.06 -2.79
CA ASP A 71 1.82 7.03 -3.79
C ASP A 71 2.22 8.36 -3.14
N ALA A 72 1.46 8.86 -2.18
CA ALA A 72 1.79 10.07 -1.42
C ALA A 72 3.12 9.92 -0.65
N ILE A 73 3.36 8.77 -0.03
CA ILE A 73 4.63 8.47 0.65
C ILE A 73 5.81 8.41 -0.35
N PHE A 74 5.56 7.91 -1.56
CA PHE A 74 6.58 7.87 -2.61
C PHE A 74 6.97 9.28 -3.06
N GLU A 75 6.00 10.15 -3.31
CA GLU A 75 6.25 11.56 -3.68
C GLU A 75 6.99 12.33 -2.56
N ASP A 76 6.59 12.13 -1.29
CA ASP A 76 7.26 12.76 -0.13
C ASP A 76 8.77 12.42 -0.02
N MET A 77 9.23 11.32 -0.62
CA MET A 77 10.67 11.00 -0.62
C MET A 77 11.49 11.97 -1.47
N PHE A 78 10.95 12.47 -2.57
CA PHE A 78 11.63 13.47 -3.41
C PHE A 78 11.72 14.80 -2.65
N ASP A 79 10.64 15.23 -2.01
CA ASP A 79 10.66 16.45 -1.18
C ASP A 79 11.67 16.35 -0.04
N ILE A 80 11.80 15.19 0.59
CA ILE A 80 12.80 14.97 1.65
C ILE A 80 14.23 15.06 1.09
N ALA A 81 14.46 14.53 -0.10
CA ALA A 81 15.77 14.55 -0.73
C ALA A 81 16.15 15.94 -1.23
N ASP A 82 15.21 16.64 -1.87
CA ASP A 82 15.45 17.91 -2.53
C ASP A 82 15.59 19.08 -1.53
N ASN A 83 14.92 18.98 -0.37
CA ASN A 83 14.92 20.02 0.66
C ASN A 83 15.85 19.70 1.86
N VAL A 84 16.78 18.76 1.72
CA VAL A 84 17.71 18.43 2.81
C VAL A 84 18.76 19.53 2.95
N ALA A 85 19.02 19.96 4.20
CA ALA A 85 20.12 20.88 4.49
C ALA A 85 21.50 20.18 4.32
N GLU A 86 22.52 20.95 3.99
CA GLU A 86 23.86 20.41 3.65
C GLU A 86 24.63 19.82 4.87
N GLU A 87 24.13 20.01 6.09
CA GLU A 87 24.77 19.46 7.30
C GLU A 87 24.68 17.93 7.32
N ALA A 88 25.78 17.28 7.69
CA ALA A 88 25.90 15.83 7.72
C ALA A 88 24.80 15.14 8.57
N ALA A 89 24.38 15.76 9.69
CA ALA A 89 23.31 15.26 10.54
C ALA A 89 21.93 15.31 9.82
N ALA A 90 21.66 16.37 9.06
CA ALA A 90 20.44 16.53 8.29
C ALA A 90 20.39 15.51 7.14
N VAL A 91 21.50 15.35 6.42
CA VAL A 91 21.64 14.33 5.35
C VAL A 91 21.45 12.92 5.90
N GLY A 92 22.05 12.59 7.06
CA GLY A 92 21.87 11.29 7.72
C GLY A 92 20.42 11.01 8.11
N LYS A 93 19.72 12.02 8.63
CA LYS A 93 18.30 11.92 9.00
C LYS A 93 17.40 11.76 7.75
N ALA A 94 17.66 12.51 6.69
CA ALA A 94 16.93 12.41 5.43
C ALA A 94 17.09 11.01 4.82
N ARG A 95 18.32 10.49 4.78
CA ARG A 95 18.60 9.13 4.32
C ARG A 95 17.83 8.07 5.10
N LEU A 96 17.86 8.13 6.44
CA LEU A 96 17.10 7.21 7.28
C LEU A 96 15.58 7.27 6.98
N ARG A 97 15.04 8.48 6.79
CA ARG A 97 13.63 8.67 6.46
C ARG A 97 13.28 8.05 5.10
N ILE A 98 14.13 8.25 4.09
CA ILE A 98 13.94 7.69 2.74
C ILE A 98 14.05 6.16 2.77
N ASP A 99 15.07 5.60 3.40
CA ASP A 99 15.27 4.15 3.49
C ASP A 99 14.10 3.45 4.19
N THR A 100 13.60 4.05 5.29
CA THR A 100 12.42 3.54 6.00
C THR A 100 11.17 3.57 5.10
N ARG A 101 10.97 4.63 4.32
CA ARG A 101 9.84 4.74 3.39
C ARG A 101 9.93 3.73 2.25
N LYS A 102 11.10 3.55 1.64
CA LYS A 102 11.34 2.54 0.61
C LYS A 102 10.98 1.14 1.13
N TRP A 103 11.45 0.79 2.32
CA TRP A 103 11.12 -0.49 2.95
C TRP A 103 9.61 -0.66 3.20
N ALA A 104 8.94 0.39 3.68
CA ALA A 104 7.50 0.37 3.90
C ALA A 104 6.70 0.25 2.60
N LEU A 105 7.07 1.01 1.56
CA LEU A 105 6.41 1.02 0.25
C LEU A 105 6.44 -0.35 -0.41
N ALA A 106 7.59 -1.05 -0.38
CA ALA A 106 7.73 -2.39 -0.92
C ALA A 106 6.75 -3.40 -0.28
N ARG A 107 6.31 -3.15 0.96
CA ARG A 107 5.34 -3.98 1.69
C ARG A 107 3.90 -3.50 1.56
N MET A 108 3.68 -2.19 1.43
CA MET A 108 2.34 -1.62 1.26
C MET A 108 1.79 -1.93 -0.13
N ASN A 109 2.62 -1.82 -1.17
CA ASN A 109 2.25 -2.12 -2.54
C ASN A 109 3.40 -2.83 -3.28
N PRO A 110 3.57 -4.15 -3.06
CA PRO A 110 4.68 -4.90 -3.63
C PRO A 110 4.64 -4.98 -5.15
N LYS A 111 3.47 -4.89 -5.75
CA LYS A 111 3.32 -4.90 -7.23
C LYS A 111 3.91 -3.65 -7.88
N LYS A 112 3.79 -2.50 -7.23
CA LYS A 112 4.24 -1.20 -7.77
C LYS A 112 5.63 -0.82 -7.27
N TYR A 113 5.94 -1.07 -6.00
CA TYR A 113 7.14 -0.60 -5.31
C TYR A 113 8.04 -1.72 -4.79
N GLY A 114 7.70 -2.99 -5.02
CA GLY A 114 8.53 -4.13 -4.62
C GLY A 114 9.70 -4.31 -5.57
N ASP A 115 10.82 -4.82 -5.03
CA ASP A 115 11.95 -5.23 -5.85
C ASP A 115 11.53 -6.37 -6.77
N LYS A 116 11.80 -6.27 -8.07
CA LYS A 116 11.61 -7.36 -9.02
C LYS A 116 12.71 -8.38 -8.77
N VAL A 117 12.45 -9.37 -7.94
CA VAL A 117 13.30 -10.55 -7.85
C VAL A 117 12.96 -11.43 -9.05
N SER A 118 13.73 -11.35 -10.13
CA SER A 118 13.73 -12.40 -11.16
C SER A 118 14.52 -13.58 -10.59
N GLN A 119 13.81 -14.52 -9.99
CA GLN A 119 14.40 -15.80 -9.62
C GLN A 119 14.48 -16.65 -10.89
N GLU A 120 15.63 -16.63 -11.56
CA GLU A 120 15.94 -17.63 -12.57
C GLU A 120 16.18 -18.95 -11.85
N ILE A 121 15.10 -19.75 -11.72
CA ILE A 121 15.21 -21.09 -11.17
C ILE A 121 15.80 -21.98 -12.27
N ASP A 122 17.12 -22.15 -12.26
CA ASP A 122 17.79 -23.12 -13.11
C ASP A 122 17.43 -24.53 -12.58
N HIS A 123 16.40 -25.14 -13.17
CA HIS A 123 15.98 -26.51 -12.90
C HIS A 123 16.96 -27.52 -13.50
N LYS A 124 18.25 -27.37 -13.20
CA LYS A 124 19.23 -28.41 -13.51
C LYS A 124 19.22 -29.44 -12.41
N SER A 125 18.66 -30.60 -12.70
CA SER A 125 18.89 -31.81 -11.89
C SER A 125 20.31 -32.30 -12.12
N SER A 126 21.03 -32.66 -11.06
CA SER A 126 22.39 -33.17 -11.14
C SER A 126 22.48 -34.50 -11.90
N ASP A 127 21.35 -35.20 -12.09
CA ASP A 127 21.23 -36.48 -12.83
C ASP A 127 20.69 -36.30 -14.26
N GLY A 128 20.42 -35.06 -14.70
CA GLY A 128 19.93 -34.78 -16.05
C GLY A 128 18.47 -35.15 -16.33
N THR A 129 17.72 -35.67 -15.34
CA THR A 129 16.34 -36.16 -15.53
C THR A 129 15.33 -35.06 -15.75
N MET A 130 15.64 -33.83 -15.34
CA MET A 130 14.77 -32.65 -15.46
C MET A 130 15.12 -31.74 -16.64
N THR A 131 16.05 -32.17 -17.51
CA THR A 131 16.35 -31.40 -18.73
C THR A 131 15.23 -31.63 -19.74
N PRO A 132 14.47 -30.59 -20.18
CA PRO A 132 13.45 -30.78 -21.21
C PRO A 132 14.15 -31.27 -22.50
N LYS A 133 13.84 -32.49 -22.92
CA LYS A 133 14.31 -32.97 -24.21
C LYS A 133 13.67 -32.11 -25.31
N PRO A 134 14.43 -31.62 -26.27
CA PRO A 134 13.85 -30.89 -27.38
C PRO A 134 12.88 -31.81 -28.12
N THR A 135 11.62 -31.43 -28.16
CA THR A 135 10.59 -32.09 -28.98
C THR A 135 10.84 -31.70 -30.42
N ILE A 136 11.40 -32.60 -31.21
CA ILE A 136 11.56 -32.42 -32.66
C ILE A 136 10.21 -32.77 -33.29
N ILE A 137 9.48 -31.79 -33.77
CA ILE A 137 8.28 -31.98 -34.58
C ILE A 137 8.74 -32.18 -36.03
N GLN A 138 8.75 -33.42 -36.53
CA GLN A 138 8.94 -33.69 -37.95
C GLN A 138 7.63 -33.46 -38.68
N LEU A 139 7.54 -32.43 -39.51
CA LEU A 139 6.48 -32.25 -40.49
C LEU A 139 6.74 -33.15 -41.67
N LEU A 140 5.98 -34.23 -41.79
CA LEU A 140 6.01 -35.09 -42.99
C LEU A 140 5.15 -34.42 -44.07
N PRO A 141 5.65 -34.30 -45.30
CA PRO A 141 4.86 -33.78 -46.39
C PRO A 141 3.71 -34.75 -46.73
N VAL A 142 2.51 -34.19 -46.81
CA VAL A 142 1.33 -34.95 -47.26
C VAL A 142 1.39 -35.03 -48.77
N GLU A 143 1.52 -36.27 -49.32
CA GLU A 143 1.42 -36.46 -50.78
C GLU A 143 0.00 -36.17 -51.24
N PRO A 144 -0.18 -35.42 -52.33
CA PRO A 144 -1.49 -35.18 -52.92
C PRO A 144 -2.04 -36.49 -53.53
N LYS A 145 -3.21 -36.89 -53.07
CA LYS A 145 -3.94 -37.99 -53.74
C LYS A 145 -4.33 -37.56 -55.14
N THR A 146 -3.77 -38.27 -56.13
CA THR A 146 -4.20 -38.28 -57.52
C THR A 146 -5.59 -38.91 -57.66
#